data_97ec5d27a9a2090de4914da7bacfe5e6
#
_entry.id   97ec5d27a9a2090de4914da7bacfe5e6
#
_cell.length_a   1.000
_cell.length_b   1.000
_cell.length_c   1.000
_cell.angle_alpha   90.00
_cell.angle_beta   90.00
_cell.angle_gamma   90.00
#
_symmetry.space_group_name_H-M   'P 1'
#
loop_
_entity.id
_entity.type
_entity.pdbx_description
1 polymer ?
#
loop_
_entity_poly.entity_id
_entity_poly.type
_entity_poly.pdbx_seq_one_letter_code
_entity_poly.pdbx_strand_id
1 'polypeptide(L)'
;MKTLPHLSVALGAVLTASLVSSCGADTEPAAQNSATHAVTTQFGTVEVPDRIESVVVIDGRRDLDIALAFDLPIVGIPVETEAPPEIPGPLTEPTRMLLADGVPELYPRNTVDLEAIARVDPDLIIGRDEVIEEIYDQLSRIAPVLPVGSTGTGVSWQQDVTTIGAALNLQDEARTIVDDYTTRVDELTLRHADAIANTTVLTISTSEQGGISIGRDRVTSIALEDVGARFGSAWTAATPEIEYGPENVTAASDAAAMIAAITSEEDLQAMNANPLWTGLPAVRTDRIVRTDKFTNDGGPLTALWTLDLVDELYARS
;
A
#
# COMPACT_ATOMS: atom_id res chain seq x y z
N MET A 1 8.61 -85.25 28.58
CA MET A 1 9.89 -86.00 28.58
C MET A 1 11.01 -84.96 28.54
N LYS A 2 11.81 -84.91 29.62
CA LYS A 2 13.27 -84.65 29.66
C LYS A 2 13.73 -83.25 29.16
N THR A 3 14.52 -82.47 29.82
CA THR A 3 15.18 -82.40 31.15
C THR A 3 15.97 -81.08 31.12
N LEU A 4 15.95 -80.34 32.19
CA LEU A 4 17.01 -79.38 32.58
C LEU A 4 18.39 -80.08 32.76
N PRO A 5 19.50 -79.33 32.75
CA PRO A 5 19.93 -78.67 33.99
C PRO A 5 20.76 -77.38 33.82
N HIS A 6 20.65 -76.50 34.80
CA HIS A 6 21.57 -75.85 35.72
C HIS A 6 23.07 -75.65 35.36
N LEU A 7 23.56 -74.38 35.59
CA LEU A 7 24.67 -74.07 36.56
C LEU A 7 25.06 -72.57 36.37
N SER A 8 24.83 -71.70 37.30
CA SER A 8 25.53 -71.26 38.52
C SER A 8 26.81 -70.45 38.32
N VAL A 9 26.71 -69.20 38.87
CA VAL A 9 27.69 -68.49 39.71
C VAL A 9 28.90 -67.82 39.04
N ALA A 10 29.01 -66.50 39.15
CA ALA A 10 30.00 -65.83 40.01
C ALA A 10 29.81 -64.31 40.10
N LEU A 11 29.82 -63.89 41.30
CA LEU A 11 29.86 -62.60 41.95
C LEU A 11 31.15 -61.84 41.60
N GLY A 12 31.07 -60.57 41.31
CA GLY A 12 32.20 -59.65 41.16
C GLY A 12 31.75 -58.16 41.29
N ALA A 13 31.71 -57.67 42.53
CA ALA A 13 31.55 -56.33 42.87
C ALA A 13 32.82 -55.54 42.59
N VAL A 14 32.70 -54.46 41.71
CA VAL A 14 33.71 -53.40 41.68
C VAL A 14 32.98 -52.08 41.81
N LEU A 15 33.12 -51.43 42.97
CA LEU A 15 32.81 -50.06 43.23
C LEU A 15 33.85 -49.21 42.47
N THR A 16 33.38 -48.43 41.52
CA THR A 16 34.08 -47.21 41.03
C THR A 16 33.24 -46.03 41.28
N ALA A 17 33.72 -45.18 42.17
CA ALA A 17 33.17 -43.79 42.38
C ALA A 17 33.45 -42.94 41.17
N SER A 18 32.42 -42.50 40.48
CA SER A 18 32.53 -41.49 39.43
C SER A 18 32.11 -40.15 39.99
N LEU A 19 33.08 -39.23 40.04
CA LEU A 19 32.91 -37.80 40.32
C LEU A 19 31.94 -37.20 39.31
N VAL A 20 30.81 -36.67 39.77
CA VAL A 20 29.92 -35.86 38.98
C VAL A 20 30.53 -34.48 38.86
N SER A 21 31.20 -34.18 37.75
CA SER A 21 31.50 -32.82 37.33
C SER A 21 30.21 -32.24 36.76
N SER A 22 29.56 -31.39 37.55
CA SER A 22 28.50 -30.50 37.08
C SER A 22 29.12 -29.44 36.18
N CYS A 23 29.14 -29.64 34.86
CA CYS A 23 29.22 -28.56 33.91
C CYS A 23 27.84 -27.95 33.80
N GLY A 24 27.68 -26.72 34.33
CA GLY A 24 26.58 -25.87 33.98
C GLY A 24 26.63 -25.61 32.46
N ALA A 25 25.73 -26.21 31.72
CA ALA A 25 25.44 -25.75 30.37
C ALA A 25 24.63 -24.47 30.52
N ASP A 26 25.28 -23.34 30.32
CA ASP A 26 24.59 -22.13 29.93
C ASP A 26 23.86 -22.49 28.64
N THR A 27 22.55 -22.66 28.75
CA THR A 27 21.68 -22.74 27.58
C THR A 27 21.59 -21.31 27.07
N GLU A 28 22.50 -20.95 26.15
CA GLU A 28 22.23 -19.83 25.27
C GLU A 28 20.84 -20.07 24.66
N PRO A 29 19.93 -19.09 24.67
CA PRO A 29 18.71 -19.22 23.91
C PRO A 29 19.13 -19.47 22.45
N ALA A 30 18.75 -20.64 21.92
CA ALA A 30 18.91 -20.91 20.52
C ALA A 30 18.24 -19.77 19.78
N ALA A 31 19.04 -18.95 19.10
CA ALA A 31 18.51 -18.04 18.07
C ALA A 31 17.68 -18.94 17.15
N GLN A 32 16.37 -18.72 17.13
CA GLN A 32 15.51 -19.37 16.16
C GLN A 32 16.00 -18.88 14.80
N ASN A 33 16.82 -19.67 14.13
CA ASN A 33 17.14 -19.46 12.73
C ASN A 33 15.83 -19.66 11.97
N SER A 34 15.03 -18.61 11.86
CA SER A 34 13.92 -18.58 10.91
C SER A 34 14.51 -18.82 9.54
N ALA A 35 13.98 -19.76 8.78
CA ALA A 35 14.41 -19.98 7.41
C ALA A 35 14.18 -18.67 6.63
N THR A 36 15.13 -18.32 5.76
CA THR A 36 15.07 -17.14 4.91
C THR A 36 15.29 -17.55 3.47
N HIS A 37 14.85 -16.72 2.54
CA HIS A 37 15.15 -16.85 1.13
C HIS A 37 15.55 -15.49 0.55
N ALA A 38 16.38 -15.55 -0.50
CA ALA A 38 16.92 -14.36 -1.15
C ALA A 38 15.94 -13.75 -2.15
N VAL A 39 15.64 -12.47 -2.00
CA VAL A 39 14.80 -11.66 -2.91
C VAL A 39 15.66 -10.56 -3.52
N THR A 40 15.62 -10.41 -4.84
CA THR A 40 16.31 -9.33 -5.54
C THR A 40 15.40 -8.12 -5.65
N THR A 41 15.85 -6.98 -5.15
CA THR A 41 15.19 -5.68 -5.25
C THR A 41 16.05 -4.69 -6.02
N GLN A 42 15.55 -3.49 -6.28
CA GLN A 42 16.34 -2.40 -6.87
C GLN A 42 17.50 -1.92 -5.97
N PHE A 43 17.43 -2.18 -4.66
CA PHE A 43 18.48 -1.85 -3.70
C PHE A 43 19.44 -3.01 -3.42
N GLY A 44 19.28 -4.15 -4.09
CA GLY A 44 20.13 -5.32 -3.92
C GLY A 44 19.36 -6.57 -3.48
N THR A 45 20.10 -7.56 -2.98
CA THR A 45 19.51 -8.81 -2.49
C THR A 45 19.17 -8.70 -1.01
N VAL A 46 17.96 -9.09 -0.66
CA VAL A 46 17.40 -9.07 0.70
C VAL A 46 17.09 -10.50 1.13
N GLU A 47 17.51 -10.88 2.33
CA GLU A 47 17.16 -12.17 2.97
C GLU A 47 15.82 -12.01 3.70
N VAL A 48 14.74 -12.46 3.10
CA VAL A 48 13.37 -12.34 3.64
C VAL A 48 13.05 -13.58 4.47
N PRO A 49 12.54 -13.45 5.71
CA PRO A 49 12.09 -14.60 6.52
C PRO A 49 10.92 -15.32 5.84
N ASP A 50 10.93 -16.66 5.89
CA ASP A 50 9.82 -17.47 5.37
C ASP A 50 8.51 -17.28 6.17
N ARG A 51 8.63 -16.79 7.39
CA ARG A 51 7.49 -16.46 8.26
C ARG A 51 7.64 -15.03 8.76
N ILE A 52 6.63 -14.23 8.47
CA ILE A 52 6.52 -12.83 8.89
C ILE A 52 5.49 -12.75 10.02
N GLU A 53 5.91 -12.25 11.19
CA GLU A 53 5.04 -12.07 12.36
C GLU A 53 4.90 -10.59 12.75
N SER A 54 5.73 -9.71 12.16
CA SER A 54 5.73 -8.27 12.46
C SER A 54 6.21 -7.45 11.28
N VAL A 55 5.39 -6.50 10.83
CA VAL A 55 5.68 -5.61 9.70
C VAL A 55 5.57 -4.16 10.13
N VAL A 56 6.55 -3.36 9.75
CA VAL A 56 6.47 -1.89 9.82
C VAL A 56 6.34 -1.31 8.41
N VAL A 57 5.42 -0.37 8.24
CA VAL A 57 5.29 0.44 7.03
C VAL A 57 5.87 1.84 7.27
N ILE A 58 6.54 2.39 6.26
CA ILE A 58 7.34 3.62 6.43
C ILE A 58 6.58 4.89 6.09
N ASP A 59 5.81 4.90 5.01
CA ASP A 59 5.11 6.10 4.52
C ASP A 59 3.61 6.10 4.87
N GLY A 60 3.01 4.93 5.09
CA GLY A 60 1.60 4.81 5.44
C GLY A 60 0.64 5.05 4.26
N ARG A 61 1.12 4.88 3.04
CA ARG A 61 0.33 4.99 1.81
C ARG A 61 0.33 3.69 1.03
N ARG A 62 1.02 3.63 -0.13
CA ARG A 62 1.06 2.41 -0.96
C ARG A 62 1.65 1.21 -0.21
N ASP A 63 2.64 1.43 0.64
CA ASP A 63 3.21 0.42 1.53
C ASP A 63 2.18 -0.12 2.55
N LEU A 64 1.42 0.76 3.18
CA LEU A 64 0.32 0.37 4.08
C LEU A 64 -0.81 -0.33 3.33
N ASP A 65 -1.21 0.21 2.18
CA ASP A 65 -2.25 -0.35 1.32
C ASP A 65 -1.94 -1.80 0.92
N ILE A 66 -0.70 -2.05 0.47
CA ILE A 66 -0.23 -3.38 0.09
C ILE A 66 -0.13 -4.29 1.32
N ALA A 67 0.41 -3.81 2.44
CA ALA A 67 0.51 -4.61 3.66
C ALA A 67 -0.87 -5.05 4.16
N LEU A 68 -1.87 -4.17 4.10
CA LEU A 68 -3.27 -4.47 4.43
C LEU A 68 -3.90 -5.45 3.44
N ALA A 69 -3.64 -5.31 2.14
CA ALA A 69 -4.20 -6.18 1.12
C ALA A 69 -3.72 -7.63 1.23
N PHE A 70 -2.52 -7.85 1.76
CA PHE A 70 -1.98 -9.17 2.07
C PHE A 70 -2.26 -9.64 3.51
N ASP A 71 -3.06 -8.89 4.28
CA ASP A 71 -3.37 -9.20 5.69
C ASP A 71 -2.09 -9.40 6.53
N LEU A 72 -1.05 -8.58 6.28
CA LEU A 72 0.22 -8.71 6.99
C LEU A 72 0.08 -8.21 8.44
N PRO A 73 0.83 -8.81 9.39
CA PRO A 73 0.78 -8.44 10.81
C PRO A 73 1.50 -7.11 11.07
N ILE A 74 0.81 -5.99 10.86
CA ILE A 74 1.35 -4.63 11.02
C ILE A 74 1.52 -4.32 12.51
N VAL A 75 2.75 -3.96 12.90
CA VAL A 75 3.12 -3.63 14.30
C VAL A 75 3.55 -2.17 14.49
N GLY A 76 3.53 -1.38 13.43
CA GLY A 76 3.86 0.04 13.51
C GLY A 76 3.56 0.78 12.21
N ILE A 77 3.02 1.99 12.33
CA ILE A 77 2.68 2.87 11.21
C ILE A 77 3.18 4.30 11.50
N PRO A 78 3.39 5.14 10.48
CA PRO A 78 3.61 6.57 10.70
C PRO A 78 2.30 7.27 11.11
N VAL A 79 2.44 8.40 11.80
CA VAL A 79 1.32 9.30 12.11
C VAL A 79 1.07 10.22 10.91
N GLU A 80 -0.17 10.31 10.45
CA GLU A 80 -0.52 11.37 9.52
C GLU A 80 -0.52 12.73 10.25
N THR A 81 0.26 13.67 9.74
CA THR A 81 0.43 14.98 10.37
C THR A 81 -0.49 16.05 9.81
N GLU A 82 -1.05 15.80 8.65
CA GLU A 82 -2.10 16.65 8.10
C GLU A 82 -3.42 16.40 8.84
N ALA A 83 -4.32 17.37 8.84
CA ALA A 83 -5.65 17.16 9.38
C ALA A 83 -6.29 15.91 8.74
N PRO A 84 -7.04 15.11 9.51
CA PRO A 84 -7.72 13.95 8.93
C PRO A 84 -8.49 14.38 7.70
N PRO A 85 -8.47 13.59 6.62
CA PRO A 85 -9.21 13.94 5.41
C PRO A 85 -10.69 14.09 5.75
N GLU A 86 -11.30 15.20 5.31
CA GLU A 86 -12.74 15.44 5.50
C GLU A 86 -13.59 14.44 4.71
N ILE A 87 -12.98 13.80 3.71
CA ILE A 87 -13.58 12.76 2.91
C ILE A 87 -12.88 11.45 3.26
N PRO A 88 -13.61 10.43 3.76
CA PRO A 88 -13.03 9.12 4.01
C PRO A 88 -12.38 8.56 2.74
N GLY A 89 -11.16 8.04 2.89
CA GLY A 89 -10.45 7.33 1.83
C GLY A 89 -10.35 5.82 2.12
N PRO A 90 -9.76 5.06 1.22
CA PRO A 90 -9.66 3.60 1.33
C PRO A 90 -8.93 3.12 2.57
N LEU A 91 -7.96 3.89 3.07
CA LEU A 91 -7.15 3.53 4.24
C LEU A 91 -7.70 4.09 5.56
N THR A 92 -8.72 4.96 5.53
CA THR A 92 -9.26 5.62 6.74
C THR A 92 -9.75 4.61 7.78
N GLU A 93 -10.62 3.70 7.38
CA GLU A 93 -11.18 2.71 8.30
C GLU A 93 -10.17 1.61 8.69
N PRO A 94 -9.38 1.03 7.77
CA PRO A 94 -8.32 0.10 8.15
C PRO A 94 -7.30 0.71 9.13
N THR A 95 -6.83 1.93 8.92
CA THR A 95 -5.92 2.62 9.85
C THR A 95 -6.57 2.80 11.22
N ARG A 96 -7.83 3.22 11.26
CA ARG A 96 -8.57 3.34 12.53
C ARG A 96 -8.67 1.99 13.28
N MET A 97 -8.83 0.89 12.56
CA MET A 97 -8.86 -0.46 13.15
C MET A 97 -7.49 -0.85 13.72
N LEU A 98 -6.40 -0.64 12.99
CA LEU A 98 -5.04 -0.87 13.49
C LEU A 98 -4.77 -0.12 14.79
N LEU A 99 -5.13 1.16 14.86
CA LEU A 99 -4.98 1.98 16.07
C LEU A 99 -5.85 1.47 17.23
N ALA A 100 -7.07 1.04 16.95
CA ALA A 100 -7.98 0.46 17.96
C ALA A 100 -7.46 -0.88 18.51
N ASP A 101 -6.76 -1.65 17.70
CA ASP A 101 -6.09 -2.90 18.07
C ASP A 101 -4.74 -2.67 18.78
N GLY A 102 -4.33 -1.40 18.94
CA GLY A 102 -3.15 -1.01 19.70
C GLY A 102 -1.86 -0.94 18.91
N VAL A 103 -1.92 -0.96 17.55
CA VAL A 103 -0.75 -0.69 16.72
C VAL A 103 -0.26 0.74 16.97
N PRO A 104 1.01 0.94 17.36
CA PRO A 104 1.51 2.26 17.69
C PRO A 104 1.75 3.11 16.42
N GLU A 105 1.51 4.41 16.58
CA GLU A 105 2.03 5.44 15.70
C GLU A 105 3.48 5.73 16.09
N LEU A 106 4.42 5.46 15.19
CA LEU A 106 5.85 5.46 15.51
C LEU A 106 6.48 6.85 15.42
N TYR A 107 6.13 7.62 14.40
CA TYR A 107 6.71 8.94 14.11
C TYR A 107 5.78 9.73 13.16
N PRO A 108 5.91 11.07 13.15
CA PRO A 108 5.20 11.90 12.18
C PRO A 108 5.62 11.55 10.75
N ARG A 109 4.64 11.37 9.86
CA ARG A 109 4.90 11.14 8.45
C ARG A 109 5.92 12.15 7.89
N ASN A 110 6.80 11.73 7.01
CA ASN A 110 7.93 12.49 6.49
C ASN A 110 9.10 12.74 7.49
N THR A 111 9.07 12.13 8.69
CA THR A 111 10.14 12.27 9.68
C THR A 111 10.46 10.90 10.28
N VAL A 112 11.07 10.03 9.47
CA VAL A 112 11.33 8.63 9.86
C VAL A 112 12.24 8.57 11.09
N ASP A 113 11.76 7.88 12.15
CA ASP A 113 12.49 7.64 13.40
C ASP A 113 12.94 6.17 13.45
N LEU A 114 14.22 5.94 13.12
CA LEU A 114 14.82 4.60 13.11
C LEU A 114 14.82 3.94 14.49
N GLU A 115 14.91 4.72 15.58
CA GLU A 115 14.89 4.17 16.94
C GLU A 115 13.47 3.68 17.31
N ALA A 116 12.44 4.41 16.85
CA ALA A 116 11.05 3.98 17.04
C ALA A 116 10.78 2.69 16.29
N ILE A 117 11.26 2.58 15.04
CA ILE A 117 11.13 1.35 14.23
C ILE A 117 11.86 0.19 14.92
N ALA A 118 13.12 0.37 15.31
CA ALA A 118 13.91 -0.68 15.98
C ALA A 118 13.27 -1.16 17.31
N ARG A 119 12.54 -0.27 18.00
CA ARG A 119 11.90 -0.61 19.29
C ARG A 119 10.76 -1.61 19.17
N VAL A 120 10.08 -1.65 18.04
CA VAL A 120 8.99 -2.61 17.77
C VAL A 120 9.48 -3.93 17.19
N ASP A 121 10.79 -4.05 16.93
CA ASP A 121 11.50 -5.27 16.50
C ASP A 121 10.80 -5.99 15.33
N PRO A 122 10.68 -5.35 14.16
CA PRO A 122 9.95 -5.92 13.03
C PRO A 122 10.74 -7.04 12.34
N ASP A 123 10.04 -8.04 11.81
CA ASP A 123 10.61 -9.07 10.92
C ASP A 123 10.82 -8.56 9.49
N LEU A 124 10.02 -7.54 9.12
CA LEU A 124 10.01 -6.98 7.78
C LEU A 124 9.65 -5.48 7.82
N ILE A 125 10.28 -4.72 6.96
CA ILE A 125 9.92 -3.33 6.68
C ILE A 125 9.45 -3.23 5.22
N ILE A 126 8.33 -2.56 4.99
CA ILE A 126 7.86 -2.21 3.64
C ILE A 126 7.85 -0.68 3.54
N GLY A 127 8.41 -0.14 2.48
CA GLY A 127 8.47 1.31 2.30
C GLY A 127 8.48 1.73 0.85
N ARG A 128 7.93 2.92 0.59
CA ARG A 128 7.98 3.52 -0.75
C ARG A 128 9.43 3.83 -1.12
N ASP A 129 9.81 3.45 -2.34
CA ASP A 129 11.18 3.56 -2.86
C ASP A 129 11.78 4.96 -2.69
N GLU A 130 11.07 6.01 -3.09
CA GLU A 130 11.53 7.41 -2.97
C GLU A 130 11.67 7.89 -1.52
N VAL A 131 10.94 7.29 -0.56
CA VAL A 131 11.02 7.66 0.85
C VAL A 131 12.17 6.95 1.54
N ILE A 132 12.45 5.70 1.16
CA ILE A 132 13.47 4.88 1.81
C ILE A 132 14.85 5.00 1.16
N GLU A 133 14.99 5.52 -0.07
CA GLU A 133 16.24 5.52 -0.83
C GLU A 133 17.44 6.04 -0.02
N GLU A 134 17.32 7.20 0.62
CA GLU A 134 18.41 7.80 1.37
C GLU A 134 18.73 7.10 2.71
N ILE A 135 17.78 6.33 3.25
CA ILE A 135 17.88 5.68 4.56
C ILE A 135 17.87 4.15 4.48
N TYR A 136 17.88 3.58 3.27
CA TYR A 136 17.76 2.15 3.03
C TYR A 136 18.80 1.33 3.81
N ASP A 137 20.07 1.72 3.77
CA ASP A 137 21.14 1.05 4.51
C ASP A 137 20.95 1.08 6.03
N GLN A 138 20.26 2.08 6.55
CA GLN A 138 19.99 2.22 7.97
C GLN A 138 18.80 1.32 8.37
N LEU A 139 17.74 1.32 7.57
CA LEU A 139 16.58 0.44 7.75
C LEU A 139 16.99 -1.04 7.65
N SER A 140 17.86 -1.39 6.70
CA SER A 140 18.35 -2.78 6.48
C SER A 140 19.19 -3.33 7.64
N ARG A 141 19.64 -2.48 8.57
CA ARG A 141 20.29 -2.93 9.82
C ARG A 141 19.27 -3.27 10.90
N ILE A 142 18.02 -2.85 10.75
CA ILE A 142 16.95 -3.14 11.69
C ILE A 142 16.24 -4.42 11.25
N ALA A 143 15.77 -4.49 10.00
CA ALA A 143 15.09 -5.66 9.43
C ALA A 143 15.25 -5.66 7.90
N PRO A 144 14.96 -6.79 7.21
CA PRO A 144 14.81 -6.83 5.76
C PRO A 144 13.85 -5.76 5.25
N VAL A 145 14.19 -5.09 4.12
CA VAL A 145 13.40 -3.99 3.56
C VAL A 145 12.93 -4.36 2.16
N LEU A 146 11.62 -4.38 1.94
CA LEU A 146 11.02 -4.54 0.63
C LEU A 146 10.50 -3.18 0.12
N PRO A 147 11.02 -2.69 -1.01
CA PRO A 147 10.55 -1.46 -1.61
C PRO A 147 9.25 -1.69 -2.38
N VAL A 148 8.38 -0.68 -2.38
CA VAL A 148 7.23 -0.53 -3.28
C VAL A 148 7.38 0.77 -4.06
N GLY A 149 6.80 0.84 -5.24
CA GLY A 149 6.88 2.04 -6.07
C GLY A 149 6.04 3.20 -5.55
N SER A 150 6.15 4.33 -6.23
CA SER A 150 5.39 5.54 -5.99
C SER A 150 4.80 6.06 -7.28
N THR A 151 3.84 6.98 -7.19
CA THR A 151 3.32 7.69 -8.35
C THR A 151 4.45 8.40 -9.09
N GLY A 152 4.58 8.16 -10.40
CA GLY A 152 5.63 8.76 -11.23
C GLY A 152 6.92 7.95 -11.34
N THR A 153 7.12 6.89 -10.57
CA THR A 153 8.28 5.98 -10.73
C THR A 153 8.12 5.00 -11.89
N GLY A 154 6.93 4.95 -12.50
CA GLY A 154 6.60 4.01 -13.58
C GLY A 154 6.28 2.59 -13.10
N VAL A 155 6.27 2.36 -11.79
CA VAL A 155 5.88 1.07 -11.19
C VAL A 155 4.38 1.09 -10.91
N SER A 156 3.63 0.18 -11.53
CA SER A 156 2.20 0.05 -11.26
C SER A 156 1.96 -0.64 -9.91
N TRP A 157 0.81 -0.38 -9.29
CA TRP A 157 0.44 -1.08 -8.06
C TRP A 157 0.28 -2.60 -8.27
N GLN A 158 -0.14 -3.05 -9.46
CA GLN A 158 -0.22 -4.47 -9.81
C GLN A 158 1.17 -5.11 -9.84
N GLN A 159 2.17 -4.37 -10.31
CA GLN A 159 3.55 -4.83 -10.31
C GLN A 159 4.07 -4.96 -8.88
N ASP A 160 3.79 -3.99 -8.01
CA ASP A 160 4.16 -4.06 -6.59
C ASP A 160 3.49 -5.26 -5.90
N VAL A 161 2.18 -5.46 -6.09
CA VAL A 161 1.45 -6.62 -5.54
C VAL A 161 2.10 -7.93 -6.00
N THR A 162 2.42 -8.04 -7.29
CA THR A 162 3.07 -9.24 -7.83
C THR A 162 4.47 -9.45 -7.22
N THR A 163 5.24 -8.38 -7.08
CA THR A 163 6.62 -8.43 -6.55
C THR A 163 6.62 -8.76 -5.05
N ILE A 164 5.78 -8.10 -4.27
CA ILE A 164 5.66 -8.36 -2.82
C ILE A 164 5.08 -9.76 -2.58
N GLY A 165 4.05 -10.16 -3.32
CA GLY A 165 3.50 -11.52 -3.25
C GLY A 165 4.55 -12.59 -3.55
N ALA A 166 5.41 -12.38 -4.56
CA ALA A 166 6.52 -13.29 -4.85
C ALA A 166 7.57 -13.30 -3.73
N ALA A 167 7.90 -12.12 -3.18
CA ALA A 167 8.85 -11.98 -2.09
C ALA A 167 8.39 -12.62 -0.77
N LEU A 168 7.09 -12.74 -0.56
CA LEU A 168 6.49 -13.30 0.66
C LEU A 168 5.96 -14.73 0.48
N ASN A 169 6.16 -15.37 -0.69
CA ASN A 169 5.57 -16.67 -1.07
C ASN A 169 4.02 -16.66 -1.08
N LEU A 170 3.41 -15.50 -1.39
CA LEU A 170 1.96 -15.25 -1.47
C LEU A 170 1.51 -14.99 -2.91
N GLN A 171 2.03 -15.76 -3.88
CA GLN A 171 1.75 -15.53 -5.31
C GLN A 171 0.28 -15.77 -5.70
N ASP A 172 -0.40 -16.68 -5.01
CA ASP A 172 -1.80 -16.98 -5.27
C ASP A 172 -2.71 -15.86 -4.76
N GLU A 173 -2.40 -15.31 -3.58
CA GLU A 173 -3.04 -14.13 -3.00
C GLU A 173 -2.83 -12.90 -3.90
N ALA A 174 -1.59 -12.67 -4.35
CA ALA A 174 -1.26 -11.59 -5.28
C ALA A 174 -2.09 -11.67 -6.56
N ARG A 175 -2.23 -12.88 -7.12
CA ARG A 175 -3.07 -13.10 -8.31
C ARG A 175 -4.53 -12.78 -8.02
N THR A 176 -5.06 -13.25 -6.90
CA THR A 176 -6.45 -12.99 -6.49
C THR A 176 -6.72 -11.49 -6.37
N ILE A 177 -5.83 -10.73 -5.73
CA ILE A 177 -5.95 -9.26 -5.60
C ILE A 177 -6.05 -8.59 -6.97
N VAL A 178 -5.21 -8.97 -7.92
CA VAL A 178 -5.21 -8.38 -9.28
C VAL A 178 -6.45 -8.83 -10.08
N ASP A 179 -6.86 -10.09 -9.95
CA ASP A 179 -8.03 -10.65 -10.64
C ASP A 179 -9.34 -10.03 -10.13
N ASP A 180 -9.46 -9.74 -8.83
CA ASP A 180 -10.62 -9.06 -8.24
C ASP A 180 -10.78 -7.65 -8.82
N TYR A 181 -9.68 -6.88 -8.91
CA TYR A 181 -9.70 -5.58 -9.57
C TYR A 181 -10.14 -5.69 -11.04
N THR A 182 -9.55 -6.60 -11.78
CA THR A 182 -9.85 -6.79 -13.21
C THR A 182 -11.32 -7.18 -13.42
N THR A 183 -11.84 -8.07 -12.57
CA THR A 183 -13.25 -8.47 -12.59
C THR A 183 -14.16 -7.25 -12.35
N ARG A 184 -13.82 -6.40 -11.41
CA ARG A 184 -14.59 -5.18 -11.13
C ARG A 184 -14.54 -4.19 -12.29
N VAL A 185 -13.40 -4.04 -12.96
CA VAL A 185 -13.26 -3.22 -14.19
C VAL A 185 -14.21 -3.73 -15.28
N ASP A 186 -14.23 -5.04 -15.54
CA ASP A 186 -15.09 -5.66 -16.54
C ASP A 186 -16.57 -5.42 -16.22
N GLU A 187 -16.98 -5.61 -14.96
CA GLU A 187 -18.35 -5.34 -14.51
C GLU A 187 -18.78 -3.90 -14.75
N LEU A 188 -17.92 -2.93 -14.43
CA LEU A 188 -18.22 -1.50 -14.62
C LEU A 188 -18.27 -1.13 -16.08
N THR A 189 -17.34 -1.65 -16.89
CA THR A 189 -17.33 -1.44 -18.34
C THR A 189 -18.60 -1.91 -18.99
N LEU A 190 -19.12 -3.09 -18.58
CA LEU A 190 -20.39 -3.61 -19.09
C LEU A 190 -21.59 -2.80 -18.57
N ARG A 191 -21.61 -2.46 -17.29
CA ARG A 191 -22.72 -1.72 -16.65
C ARG A 191 -22.90 -0.34 -17.23
N HIS A 192 -21.79 0.36 -17.52
CA HIS A 192 -21.79 1.75 -17.95
C HIS A 192 -21.38 1.96 -19.42
N ALA A 193 -21.46 0.93 -20.27
CA ALA A 193 -20.97 0.96 -21.65
C ALA A 193 -21.44 2.20 -22.43
N ASP A 194 -22.71 2.56 -22.37
CA ASP A 194 -23.27 3.71 -23.06
C ASP A 194 -22.76 5.06 -22.49
N ALA A 195 -22.65 5.15 -21.16
CA ALA A 195 -22.14 6.34 -20.49
C ALA A 195 -20.65 6.55 -20.79
N ILE A 196 -19.83 5.50 -20.71
CA ILE A 196 -18.41 5.51 -21.05
C ILE A 196 -18.20 5.98 -22.51
N ALA A 197 -18.99 5.42 -23.44
CA ALA A 197 -18.87 5.78 -24.87
C ALA A 197 -19.24 7.24 -25.17
N ASN A 198 -20.12 7.88 -24.36
CA ASN A 198 -20.69 9.18 -24.67
C ASN A 198 -20.29 10.31 -23.71
N THR A 199 -19.56 10.02 -22.61
CA THR A 199 -19.15 11.02 -21.62
C THR A 199 -17.64 11.24 -21.69
N THR A 200 -17.23 12.50 -21.85
CA THR A 200 -15.82 12.89 -21.72
C THR A 200 -15.50 13.16 -20.26
N VAL A 201 -14.45 12.56 -19.73
CA VAL A 201 -14.08 12.66 -18.32
C VAL A 201 -12.68 13.22 -18.09
N LEU A 202 -12.44 13.72 -16.89
CA LEU A 202 -11.10 14.06 -16.39
C LEU A 202 -10.97 13.68 -14.91
N THR A 203 -9.74 13.44 -14.48
CA THR A 203 -9.35 13.48 -13.07
C THR A 203 -8.56 14.75 -12.80
N ILE A 204 -8.88 15.43 -11.74
CA ILE A 204 -8.16 16.64 -11.32
C ILE A 204 -7.81 16.59 -9.84
N SER A 205 -6.78 17.30 -9.45
CA SER A 205 -6.51 17.65 -8.05
C SER A 205 -6.41 19.16 -7.90
N THR A 206 -6.69 19.68 -6.71
CA THR A 206 -6.35 21.07 -6.38
C THR A 206 -4.82 21.23 -6.36
N SER A 207 -4.32 22.32 -6.95
CA SER A 207 -2.92 22.70 -6.86
C SER A 207 -2.69 23.71 -5.74
N GLU A 208 -1.45 23.78 -5.22
CA GLU A 208 -1.07 24.73 -4.16
C GLU A 208 -1.32 26.19 -4.52
N GLN A 209 -1.41 26.50 -5.81
CA GLN A 209 -1.64 27.85 -6.32
C GLN A 209 -3.13 28.18 -6.49
N GLY A 210 -4.03 27.31 -6.01
CA GLY A 210 -5.49 27.50 -6.14
C GLY A 210 -6.05 27.20 -7.54
N GLY A 211 -5.30 26.48 -8.36
CA GLY A 211 -5.72 25.96 -9.66
C GLY A 211 -6.00 24.46 -9.62
N ILE A 212 -5.76 23.79 -10.76
CA ILE A 212 -5.94 22.36 -10.89
C ILE A 212 -4.65 21.70 -11.44
N SER A 213 -4.40 20.47 -11.05
CA SER A 213 -3.41 19.61 -11.71
C SER A 213 -4.10 18.40 -12.33
N ILE A 214 -3.53 17.91 -13.45
CA ILE A 214 -4.02 16.75 -14.20
C ILE A 214 -2.82 15.81 -14.38
N GLY A 215 -2.89 14.58 -13.85
CA GLY A 215 -1.82 13.61 -13.89
C GLY A 215 -2.30 12.26 -14.42
N ARG A 216 -1.48 11.61 -15.26
CA ARG A 216 -1.80 10.29 -15.86
C ARG A 216 -1.52 9.14 -14.91
N ASP A 217 -0.47 9.28 -14.09
CA ASP A 217 0.04 8.18 -13.25
C ASP A 217 -0.73 8.04 -11.93
N ARG A 218 -1.85 8.76 -11.77
CA ARG A 218 -2.72 8.66 -10.60
C ARG A 218 -3.59 7.41 -10.67
N VAL A 219 -3.85 6.78 -9.55
CA VAL A 219 -4.73 5.60 -9.46
C VAL A 219 -6.12 5.89 -10.02
N THR A 220 -6.65 7.11 -9.78
CA THR A 220 -7.93 7.56 -10.34
C THR A 220 -7.92 7.64 -11.88
N SER A 221 -6.81 8.04 -12.46
CA SER A 221 -6.62 8.12 -13.90
C SER A 221 -6.49 6.74 -14.53
N ILE A 222 -5.70 5.87 -13.90
CA ILE A 222 -5.50 4.47 -14.32
C ILE A 222 -6.84 3.73 -14.31
N ALA A 223 -7.64 3.85 -13.25
CA ALA A 223 -8.96 3.21 -13.17
C ALA A 223 -9.92 3.66 -14.30
N LEU A 224 -9.89 4.94 -14.68
CA LEU A 224 -10.65 5.43 -15.82
C LEU A 224 -10.11 4.92 -17.16
N GLU A 225 -8.78 4.81 -17.33
CA GLU A 225 -8.18 4.17 -18.52
C GLU A 225 -8.60 2.71 -18.63
N ASP A 226 -8.56 1.97 -17.52
CA ASP A 226 -8.87 0.54 -17.49
C ASP A 226 -10.33 0.25 -17.88
N VAL A 227 -11.29 1.10 -17.52
CA VAL A 227 -12.68 0.97 -17.97
C VAL A 227 -12.93 1.51 -19.39
N GLY A 228 -11.89 2.00 -20.07
CA GLY A 228 -11.98 2.53 -21.44
C GLY A 228 -12.61 3.92 -21.54
N ALA A 229 -12.44 4.78 -20.55
CA ALA A 229 -12.98 6.13 -20.51
C ALA A 229 -12.51 7.00 -21.68
N ARG A 230 -13.35 7.95 -22.09
CA ARG A 230 -13.01 9.00 -23.05
C ARG A 230 -12.53 10.23 -22.30
N PHE A 231 -11.28 10.56 -22.47
CA PHE A 231 -10.68 11.70 -21.77
C PHE A 231 -10.82 13.02 -22.54
N GLY A 232 -10.88 14.13 -21.81
CA GLY A 232 -10.76 15.48 -22.34
C GLY A 232 -9.36 15.78 -22.88
N SER A 233 -9.23 16.84 -23.69
CA SER A 233 -7.98 17.20 -24.37
C SER A 233 -6.83 17.51 -23.41
N ALA A 234 -7.12 18.02 -22.22
CA ALA A 234 -6.10 18.29 -21.21
C ALA A 234 -5.41 16.99 -20.71
N TRP A 235 -6.15 15.87 -20.66
CA TRP A 235 -5.58 14.57 -20.33
C TRP A 235 -4.56 14.10 -21.35
N THR A 236 -4.88 14.18 -22.65
CA THR A 236 -3.98 13.72 -23.73
C THR A 236 -2.69 14.53 -23.79
N ALA A 237 -2.69 15.77 -23.32
CA ALA A 237 -1.52 16.63 -23.21
C ALA A 237 -0.71 16.39 -21.94
N ALA A 238 -1.34 15.88 -20.86
CA ALA A 238 -0.69 15.68 -19.56
C ALA A 238 0.22 14.43 -19.59
N THR A 239 1.53 14.61 -19.48
CA THR A 239 2.50 13.54 -19.31
C THR A 239 3.75 14.13 -18.64
N PRO A 240 4.08 13.75 -17.41
CA PRO A 240 3.33 12.92 -16.44
C PRO A 240 2.21 13.69 -15.72
N GLU A 241 2.42 14.97 -15.38
CA GLU A 241 1.48 15.86 -14.71
C GLU A 241 1.62 17.30 -15.21
N ILE A 242 0.50 18.01 -15.33
CA ILE A 242 0.46 19.44 -15.70
C ILE A 242 -0.36 20.19 -14.67
N GLU A 243 0.20 21.31 -14.17
CA GLU A 243 -0.51 22.25 -13.35
C GLU A 243 -1.06 23.43 -14.17
N TYR A 244 -2.28 23.81 -13.85
CA TYR A 244 -2.96 24.96 -14.41
C TYR A 244 -3.30 25.94 -13.28
N GLY A 245 -2.84 27.18 -13.39
CA GLY A 245 -3.22 28.23 -12.44
C GLY A 245 -4.73 28.50 -12.44
N PRO A 246 -5.24 29.22 -11.45
CA PRO A 246 -6.68 29.48 -11.29
C PRO A 246 -7.31 30.19 -12.50
N GLU A 247 -6.54 30.93 -13.30
CA GLU A 247 -6.97 31.59 -14.54
C GLU A 247 -7.03 30.60 -15.73
N ASN A 248 -6.46 29.41 -15.61
CA ASN A 248 -6.37 28.41 -16.69
C ASN A 248 -7.18 27.13 -16.40
N VAL A 249 -8.03 27.11 -15.38
CA VAL A 249 -8.87 25.93 -15.05
C VAL A 249 -9.81 25.52 -16.19
N THR A 250 -10.03 26.42 -17.15
CA THR A 250 -10.79 26.15 -18.40
C THR A 250 -10.13 25.11 -19.30
N ALA A 251 -8.89 24.69 -19.02
CA ALA A 251 -8.29 23.51 -19.63
C ALA A 251 -9.15 22.25 -19.46
N ALA A 252 -9.98 22.18 -18.41
CA ALA A 252 -10.94 21.10 -18.15
C ALA A 252 -12.32 21.33 -18.80
N SER A 253 -12.48 22.33 -19.69
CA SER A 253 -13.80 22.73 -20.21
C SER A 253 -14.48 21.71 -21.14
N ASP A 254 -13.74 20.75 -21.70
CA ASP A 254 -14.29 19.69 -22.54
C ASP A 254 -14.62 18.40 -21.78
N ALA A 255 -14.42 18.38 -20.44
CA ALA A 255 -14.87 17.30 -19.58
C ALA A 255 -16.34 17.50 -19.21
N ALA A 256 -17.16 16.50 -19.51
CA ALA A 256 -18.57 16.47 -19.14
C ALA A 256 -18.78 15.96 -17.70
N ALA A 257 -17.83 15.20 -17.17
CA ALA A 257 -17.82 14.70 -15.78
C ALA A 257 -16.38 14.63 -15.26
N MET A 258 -16.19 14.69 -13.93
CA MET A 258 -14.86 14.70 -13.31
C MET A 258 -14.82 13.91 -11.99
N ILE A 259 -13.69 13.22 -11.74
CA ILE A 259 -13.28 12.85 -10.40
C ILE A 259 -12.33 13.96 -9.92
N ALA A 260 -12.64 14.58 -8.80
CA ALA A 260 -11.91 15.74 -8.31
C ALA A 260 -11.35 15.50 -6.91
N ALA A 261 -10.03 15.37 -6.81
CA ALA A 261 -9.32 15.30 -5.54
C ALA A 261 -9.23 16.71 -4.92
N ILE A 262 -10.30 17.09 -4.22
CA ILE A 262 -10.46 18.34 -3.47
C ILE A 262 -10.58 17.96 -2.01
N THR A 263 -9.47 17.95 -1.30
CA THR A 263 -9.33 17.32 0.02
C THR A 263 -10.09 18.06 1.11
N SER A 264 -9.93 19.38 1.22
CA SER A 264 -10.51 20.19 2.29
C SER A 264 -11.75 20.96 1.85
N GLU A 265 -12.57 21.36 2.81
CA GLU A 265 -13.68 22.28 2.58
C GLU A 265 -13.18 23.68 2.20
N GLU A 266 -12.00 24.09 2.70
CA GLU A 266 -11.34 25.34 2.31
C GLU A 266 -10.98 25.35 0.83
N ASP A 267 -10.36 24.25 0.33
CA ASP A 267 -10.06 24.08 -1.10
C ASP A 267 -11.34 24.13 -1.95
N LEU A 268 -12.40 23.44 -1.50
CA LEU A 268 -13.67 23.44 -2.20
C LEU A 268 -14.29 24.84 -2.27
N GLN A 269 -14.22 25.60 -1.18
CA GLN A 269 -14.70 26.99 -1.14
C GLN A 269 -13.87 27.89 -2.05
N ALA A 270 -12.54 27.73 -2.06
CA ALA A 270 -11.65 28.47 -2.94
C ALA A 270 -11.94 28.17 -4.42
N MET A 271 -12.11 26.90 -4.77
CA MET A 271 -12.50 26.49 -6.12
C MET A 271 -13.87 27.09 -6.51
N ASN A 272 -14.87 27.01 -5.63
CA ASN A 272 -16.21 27.55 -5.89
C ASN A 272 -16.26 29.08 -5.96
N ALA A 273 -15.29 29.78 -5.40
CA ALA A 273 -15.13 31.22 -5.55
C ALA A 273 -14.58 31.61 -6.95
N ASN A 274 -14.02 30.68 -7.71
CA ASN A 274 -13.49 30.89 -9.04
C ASN A 274 -14.62 30.80 -10.11
N PRO A 275 -15.02 31.88 -10.80
CA PRO A 275 -16.08 31.83 -11.81
C PRO A 275 -15.72 30.98 -13.04
N LEU A 276 -14.44 30.78 -13.34
CA LEU A 276 -14.00 29.89 -14.42
C LEU A 276 -14.24 28.44 -14.05
N TRP A 277 -14.01 28.06 -12.79
CA TRP A 277 -14.32 26.74 -12.27
C TRP A 277 -15.82 26.46 -12.28
N THR A 278 -16.62 27.36 -11.69
CA THR A 278 -18.08 27.21 -11.63
C THR A 278 -18.74 27.28 -13.02
N GLY A 279 -18.02 27.79 -14.01
CA GLY A 279 -18.43 27.81 -15.42
C GLY A 279 -18.20 26.48 -16.17
N LEU A 280 -17.41 25.55 -15.63
CA LEU A 280 -17.10 24.27 -16.29
C LEU A 280 -18.38 23.43 -16.47
N PRO A 281 -18.53 22.69 -17.59
CA PRO A 281 -19.70 21.85 -17.84
C PRO A 281 -19.96 20.84 -16.72
N ALA A 282 -18.94 20.10 -16.26
CA ALA A 282 -19.07 19.11 -15.19
C ALA A 282 -19.53 19.75 -13.87
N VAL A 283 -19.02 20.94 -13.51
CA VAL A 283 -19.42 21.65 -12.29
C VAL A 283 -20.88 22.14 -12.39
N ARG A 284 -21.28 22.75 -13.51
CA ARG A 284 -22.62 23.25 -13.73
C ARG A 284 -23.71 22.20 -13.75
N THR A 285 -23.37 20.97 -14.12
CA THR A 285 -24.30 19.84 -14.22
C THR A 285 -24.22 18.90 -13.01
N ASP A 286 -23.45 19.27 -11.98
CA ASP A 286 -23.20 18.45 -10.77
C ASP A 286 -22.68 17.05 -11.09
N ARG A 287 -21.82 16.95 -12.11
CA ARG A 287 -21.17 15.70 -12.52
C ARG A 287 -19.73 15.64 -12.03
N ILE A 288 -19.56 15.90 -10.74
CA ILE A 288 -18.28 15.80 -10.04
C ILE A 288 -18.42 14.78 -8.94
N VAL A 289 -17.49 13.82 -8.89
CA VAL A 289 -17.27 12.97 -7.75
C VAL A 289 -16.05 13.51 -7.01
N ARG A 290 -16.27 14.02 -5.81
CA ARG A 290 -15.20 14.55 -4.95
C ARG A 290 -14.51 13.42 -4.22
N THR A 291 -13.20 13.47 -4.16
CA THR A 291 -12.37 12.53 -3.38
C THR A 291 -11.21 13.27 -2.71
N ASP A 292 -10.45 12.55 -1.91
CA ASP A 292 -9.22 13.03 -1.29
C ASP A 292 -8.02 12.88 -2.23
N LYS A 293 -7.03 13.79 -2.15
CA LYS A 293 -5.78 13.69 -2.93
C LYS A 293 -4.95 12.43 -2.59
N PHE A 294 -5.19 11.81 -1.43
CA PHE A 294 -4.55 10.55 -1.07
C PHE A 294 -4.93 9.40 -2.01
N THR A 295 -6.05 9.50 -2.71
CA THR A 295 -6.43 8.52 -3.74
C THR A 295 -5.63 8.65 -5.04
N ASN A 296 -4.77 9.64 -5.16
CA ASN A 296 -3.89 9.78 -6.34
C ASN A 296 -2.78 8.74 -6.35
N ASP A 297 -2.33 8.28 -5.17
CA ASP A 297 -1.27 7.29 -5.02
C ASP A 297 -1.68 6.25 -3.98
N GLY A 298 -1.61 4.99 -4.34
CA GLY A 298 -2.01 3.89 -3.48
C GLY A 298 -1.77 2.53 -4.12
N GLY A 299 -2.18 1.52 -3.41
CA GLY A 299 -2.12 0.12 -3.79
C GLY A 299 -3.49 -0.43 -4.22
N PRO A 300 -3.71 -1.74 -4.04
CA PRO A 300 -4.91 -2.43 -4.50
C PRO A 300 -6.21 -1.98 -3.82
N LEU A 301 -6.18 -1.63 -2.52
CA LEU A 301 -7.38 -1.13 -1.82
C LEU A 301 -7.80 0.23 -2.37
N THR A 302 -6.82 1.11 -2.64
CA THR A 302 -7.07 2.40 -3.28
C THR A 302 -7.59 2.23 -4.70
N ALA A 303 -7.07 1.26 -5.45
CA ALA A 303 -7.53 0.98 -6.81
C ALA A 303 -8.99 0.49 -6.83
N LEU A 304 -9.35 -0.44 -5.95
CA LEU A 304 -10.74 -0.90 -5.81
C LEU A 304 -11.68 0.22 -5.36
N TRP A 305 -11.28 1.02 -4.38
CA TRP A 305 -12.03 2.21 -3.95
C TRP A 305 -12.26 3.18 -5.11
N THR A 306 -11.26 3.37 -5.94
CA THR A 306 -11.36 4.26 -7.10
C THR A 306 -12.38 3.77 -8.13
N LEU A 307 -12.52 2.45 -8.28
CA LEU A 307 -13.57 1.90 -9.14
C LEU A 307 -14.98 2.21 -8.61
N ASP A 308 -15.18 2.36 -7.30
CA ASP A 308 -16.46 2.82 -6.76
C ASP A 308 -16.72 4.30 -7.09
N LEU A 309 -15.67 5.15 -7.12
CA LEU A 309 -15.79 6.52 -7.61
C LEU A 309 -16.14 6.57 -9.11
N VAL A 310 -15.58 5.66 -9.90
CA VAL A 310 -15.90 5.50 -11.34
C VAL A 310 -17.35 5.04 -11.54
N ASP A 311 -17.82 4.08 -10.73
CA ASP A 311 -19.23 3.63 -10.73
C ASP A 311 -20.18 4.82 -10.46
N GLU A 312 -19.88 5.60 -9.42
CA GLU A 312 -20.64 6.79 -9.05
C GLU A 312 -20.62 7.86 -10.17
N LEU A 313 -19.45 8.11 -10.77
CA LEU A 313 -19.29 9.10 -11.85
C LEU A 313 -20.22 8.77 -13.03
N TYR A 314 -20.20 7.53 -13.49
CA TYR A 314 -20.99 7.12 -14.63
C TYR A 314 -22.48 6.88 -14.30
N ALA A 315 -22.83 6.61 -13.05
CA ALA A 315 -24.21 6.57 -12.59
C ALA A 315 -24.90 7.96 -12.62
N ARG A 316 -24.11 9.05 -12.53
CA ARG A 316 -24.58 10.43 -12.65
C ARG A 316 -24.61 10.96 -14.10
N SER A 317 -24.13 10.17 -15.06
CA SER A 317 -23.88 10.57 -16.45
C SER A 317 -25.07 10.34 -17.39
#